data_e8d13ea23be3741dcaff8fd7a43f46ba
#
_entry.id   e8d13ea23be3741dcaff8fd7a43f46ba
#
_cell.length_a   1.000
_cell.length_b   1.000
_cell.length_c   1.000
_cell.angle_alpha   90.00
_cell.angle_beta   90.00
_cell.angle_gamma   90.00
#
_symmetry.space_group_name_H-M   'P 1'
#
loop_
_entity.id
_entity.type
_entity.pdbx_description
1 polymer ?
#
loop_
_entity_poly.entity_id
_entity_poly.type
_entity_poly.pdbx_seq_one_letter_code
_entity_poly.pdbx_strand_id
1 'polypeptide(L)'
;MQTVEIGGHKRAIRFSYLALKEICNDCKLKLSQISKLGTEIEHIGIITYYGLKYGAKKNGEKFLYKIKDVEEWLDNEDFSKVNEIFEAFEFDQPEKKTK
;
A
#
# COMPACT_ATOMS: atom_id res chain seq x y z
N MET A 1 6.24 -11.91 -5.47
CA MET A 1 5.40 -10.74 -5.12
C MET A 1 4.94 -10.88 -3.68
N GLN A 2 4.89 -9.77 -2.97
CA GLN A 2 4.43 -9.76 -1.59
C GLN A 2 2.94 -10.05 -1.52
N THR A 3 2.50 -10.66 -0.43
CA THR A 3 1.07 -10.83 -0.16
C THR A 3 0.78 -10.39 1.26
N VAL A 4 -0.47 -10.06 1.49
CA VAL A 4 -0.96 -9.71 2.82
C VAL A 4 -2.37 -10.24 2.96
N GLU A 5 -2.69 -10.72 4.14
CA GLU A 5 -4.04 -11.23 4.41
C GLU A 5 -4.89 -10.09 4.98
N ILE A 6 -5.86 -9.64 4.21
CA ILE A 6 -6.69 -8.51 4.59
C ILE A 6 -8.01 -8.62 3.83
N GLY A 7 -9.09 -8.15 4.45
CA GLY A 7 -10.40 -8.22 3.82
C GLY A 7 -10.86 -9.64 3.61
N GLY A 8 -10.46 -10.55 4.48
CA GLY A 8 -10.89 -11.94 4.44
C GLY A 8 -10.15 -12.83 3.48
N HIS A 9 -9.14 -12.32 2.79
CA HIS A 9 -8.41 -13.09 1.79
C HIS A 9 -6.94 -12.73 1.80
N LYS A 10 -6.11 -13.66 1.33
CA LYS A 10 -4.73 -13.36 1.05
C LYS A 10 -4.68 -12.63 -0.30
N ARG A 11 -4.12 -11.44 -0.31
CA ARG A 11 -4.13 -10.59 -1.50
C ARG A 11 -2.71 -10.18 -1.86
N ALA A 12 -2.44 -10.09 -3.17
CA ALA A 12 -1.16 -9.56 -3.64
C ALA A 12 -1.07 -8.08 -3.34
N ILE A 13 0.11 -7.63 -2.95
CA ILE A 13 0.36 -6.23 -2.69
C ILE A 13 1.67 -5.86 -3.37
N ARG A 14 1.68 -4.72 -4.07
CA ARG A 14 2.85 -4.32 -4.85
C ARG A 14 2.91 -2.81 -4.92
N PHE A 15 4.09 -2.28 -4.66
CA PHE A 15 4.31 -0.84 -4.70
C PHE A 15 5.19 -0.51 -5.90
N SER A 16 4.54 -0.49 -7.06
CA SER A 16 5.20 -0.18 -8.33
C SER A 16 5.37 1.32 -8.48
N TYR A 17 6.03 1.71 -9.56
CA TYR A 17 6.17 3.13 -9.88
C TYR A 17 4.80 3.82 -9.92
N LEU A 18 3.85 3.22 -10.60
CA LEU A 18 2.53 3.85 -10.71
C LEU A 18 1.83 3.91 -9.36
N ALA A 19 1.99 2.87 -8.54
CA ALA A 19 1.41 2.89 -7.20
C ALA A 19 1.99 4.05 -6.41
N LEU A 20 3.31 4.20 -6.44
CA LEU A 20 3.96 5.29 -5.71
C LEU A 20 3.53 6.65 -6.23
N LYS A 21 3.40 6.77 -7.54
CA LYS A 21 2.96 8.03 -8.13
C LYS A 21 1.58 8.42 -7.62
N GLU A 22 0.65 7.48 -7.60
CA GLU A 22 -0.69 7.77 -7.15
C GLU A 22 -0.75 8.01 -5.64
N ILE A 23 0.05 7.27 -4.88
CA ILE A 23 0.11 7.48 -3.44
C ILE A 23 0.59 8.90 -3.13
N CYS A 24 1.68 9.31 -3.77
CA CYS A 24 2.21 10.65 -3.54
C CYS A 24 1.21 11.71 -3.96
N ASN A 25 0.52 11.48 -5.07
CA ASN A 25 -0.48 12.43 -5.54
C ASN A 25 -1.62 12.58 -4.54
N ASP A 26 -2.11 11.48 -4.02
CA ASP A 26 -3.24 11.51 -3.09
C ASP A 26 -2.83 12.01 -1.72
N CYS A 27 -1.58 11.76 -1.31
CA CYS A 27 -1.07 12.27 -0.04
C CYS A 27 -0.54 13.69 -0.17
N LYS A 28 -0.54 14.25 -1.39
CA LYS A 28 -0.09 15.61 -1.66
C LYS A 28 1.38 15.79 -1.31
N LEU A 29 2.16 14.78 -1.63
CA LEU A 29 3.61 14.80 -1.40
C LEU A 29 4.32 14.71 -2.73
N LYS A 30 5.48 15.37 -2.82
CA LYS A 30 6.36 15.19 -3.96
C LYS A 30 7.14 13.91 -3.78
N LEU A 31 7.65 13.39 -4.90
CA LEU A 31 8.45 12.17 -4.83
C LEU A 31 9.65 12.35 -3.90
N SER A 32 10.22 13.54 -3.88
CA SER A 32 11.34 13.83 -2.99
C SER A 32 10.95 13.78 -1.52
N GLN A 33 9.65 13.79 -1.22
CA GLN A 33 9.15 13.76 0.14
C GLN A 33 8.63 12.37 0.52
N ILE A 34 9.01 11.36 -0.23
CA ILE A 34 8.45 10.03 -0.03
C ILE A 34 8.73 9.48 1.36
N SER A 35 9.80 9.94 2.00
CA SER A 35 10.10 9.51 3.36
C SER A 35 9.04 9.94 4.37
N LYS A 36 8.18 10.86 4.00
CA LYS A 36 7.10 11.31 4.86
C LYS A 36 5.84 10.46 4.73
N LEU A 37 5.84 9.51 3.82
CA LEU A 37 4.68 8.62 3.70
C LEU A 37 4.52 7.82 4.98
N GLY A 38 3.28 7.71 5.41
CA GLY A 38 2.99 6.97 6.63
C GLY A 38 3.15 7.75 7.90
N THR A 39 3.56 9.03 7.82
CA THR A 39 3.66 9.85 9.01
C THR A 39 2.30 10.32 9.52
N GLU A 40 1.28 10.22 8.68
CA GLU A 40 -0.08 10.58 9.06
C GLU A 40 -0.97 9.37 8.88
N ILE A 41 -1.93 9.24 9.76
CA ILE A 41 -2.78 8.05 9.74
C ILE A 41 -3.58 7.94 8.44
N GLU A 42 -3.90 9.07 7.82
CA GLU A 42 -4.62 9.04 6.55
C GLU A 42 -3.82 8.40 5.44
N HIS A 43 -2.50 8.47 5.54
CA HIS A 43 -1.64 7.86 4.52
C HIS A 43 -1.77 6.35 4.49
N ILE A 44 -2.05 5.73 5.63
CA ILE A 44 -2.07 4.27 5.75
C ILE A 44 -3.11 3.66 4.82
N GLY A 45 -4.32 4.21 4.81
CA GLY A 45 -5.36 3.72 3.93
C GLY A 45 -5.01 3.89 2.46
N ILE A 46 -4.44 5.05 2.13
CA ILE A 46 -4.05 5.33 0.75
C ILE A 46 -2.95 4.38 0.29
N ILE A 47 -1.93 4.20 1.12
CA ILE A 47 -0.82 3.30 0.80
C ILE A 47 -1.35 1.88 0.59
N THR A 48 -2.18 1.42 1.49
CA THR A 48 -2.72 0.07 1.42
C THR A 48 -3.56 -0.11 0.16
N TYR A 49 -4.43 0.85 -0.11
CA TYR A 49 -5.32 0.76 -1.27
C TYR A 49 -4.53 0.61 -2.57
N TYR A 50 -3.56 1.47 -2.79
CA TYR A 50 -2.82 1.41 -4.05
C TYR A 50 -1.90 0.21 -4.11
N GLY A 51 -1.35 -0.21 -2.98
CA GLY A 51 -0.56 -1.44 -2.97
C GLY A 51 -1.39 -2.63 -3.39
N LEU A 52 -2.61 -2.74 -2.87
CA LEU A 52 -3.50 -3.85 -3.23
C LEU A 52 -3.98 -3.73 -4.66
N LYS A 53 -4.31 -2.52 -5.10
CA LYS A 53 -4.77 -2.31 -6.45
C LYS A 53 -3.73 -2.74 -7.48
N TYR A 54 -2.50 -2.35 -7.28
CA TYR A 54 -1.44 -2.68 -8.24
C TYR A 54 -0.93 -4.09 -8.06
N GLY A 55 -1.06 -4.67 -6.87
CA GLY A 55 -0.80 -6.08 -6.69
C GLY A 55 -1.77 -6.93 -7.46
N ALA A 56 -3.05 -6.60 -7.38
CA ALA A 56 -4.08 -7.32 -8.13
C ALA A 56 -3.84 -7.18 -9.63
N LYS A 57 -3.51 -5.97 -10.08
CA LYS A 57 -3.25 -5.73 -11.49
C LYS A 57 -2.11 -6.58 -11.99
N LYS A 58 -1.03 -6.68 -11.24
CA LYS A 58 0.11 -7.50 -11.63
C LYS A 58 -0.27 -8.96 -11.72
N ASN A 59 -1.20 -9.39 -10.88
CA ASN A 59 -1.66 -10.77 -10.82
C ASN A 59 -2.75 -11.09 -11.84
N GLY A 60 -3.13 -10.10 -12.67
CA GLY A 60 -4.18 -10.31 -13.65
C GLY A 60 -5.57 -10.30 -13.07
N GLU A 61 -5.73 -9.77 -11.87
CA GLU A 61 -7.01 -9.72 -11.18
C GLU A 61 -7.58 -8.32 -11.20
N LYS A 62 -8.89 -8.24 -11.11
CA LYS A 62 -9.55 -6.95 -10.98
C LYS A 62 -9.64 -6.55 -9.52
N PHE A 63 -9.44 -5.27 -9.25
CA PHE A 63 -9.58 -4.75 -7.91
C PHE A 63 -10.73 -3.74 -7.94
N LEU A 64 -11.91 -4.21 -7.54
CA LEU A 64 -13.14 -3.42 -7.66
C LEU A 64 -13.52 -2.71 -6.38
N TYR A 65 -12.60 -2.64 -5.43
CA TYR A 65 -12.87 -2.02 -4.13
C TYR A 65 -12.44 -0.57 -4.14
N LYS A 66 -12.97 0.18 -3.18
CA LYS A 66 -12.65 1.59 -3.02
C LYS A 66 -11.80 1.77 -1.77
N ILE A 67 -11.21 2.96 -1.64
CA ILE A 67 -10.42 3.27 -0.45
C ILE A 67 -11.24 3.03 0.82
N LYS A 68 -12.51 3.39 0.80
CA LYS A 68 -13.35 3.22 1.97
C LYS A 68 -13.45 1.76 2.39
N ASP A 69 -13.54 0.85 1.41
CA ASP A 69 -13.56 -0.57 1.73
C ASP A 69 -12.29 -1.00 2.41
N VAL A 70 -11.17 -0.54 1.90
CA VAL A 70 -9.86 -0.89 2.46
C VAL A 70 -9.73 -0.35 3.88
N GLU A 71 -10.22 0.86 4.11
CA GLU A 71 -10.18 1.42 5.45
C GLU A 71 -10.99 0.61 6.44
N GLU A 72 -12.14 0.08 6.00
CA GLU A 72 -12.93 -0.78 6.85
C GLU A 72 -12.21 -2.08 7.17
N TRP A 73 -11.49 -2.62 6.18
CA TRP A 73 -10.70 -3.82 6.43
C TRP A 73 -9.63 -3.55 7.47
N LEU A 74 -8.96 -2.41 7.36
CA LEU A 74 -7.92 -2.03 8.31
C LEU A 74 -8.50 -1.83 9.71
N ASP A 75 -9.69 -1.28 9.78
CA ASP A 75 -10.35 -1.04 11.07
C ASP A 75 -10.66 -2.34 11.79
N ASN A 76 -10.83 -3.44 11.05
CA ASN A 76 -11.13 -4.74 11.63
C ASN A 76 -9.87 -5.55 11.96
N GLU A 77 -8.68 -5.01 11.70
CA GLU A 77 -7.43 -5.66 12.00
C GLU A 77 -6.74 -4.94 13.15
N ASP A 78 -5.81 -5.61 13.81
CA ASP A 78 -5.02 -4.90 14.80
C ASP A 78 -3.83 -4.21 14.11
N PHE A 79 -3.10 -3.41 14.87
CA PHE A 79 -2.04 -2.59 14.29
C PHE A 79 -0.88 -3.39 13.73
N SER A 80 -0.76 -4.67 14.07
CA SER A 80 0.29 -5.48 13.46
C SER A 80 0.11 -5.60 11.96
N LYS A 81 -1.14 -5.48 11.48
CA LYS A 81 -1.40 -5.51 10.05
C LYS A 81 -0.80 -4.29 9.36
N VAL A 82 -0.86 -3.15 10.00
CA VAL A 82 -0.24 -1.93 9.46
C VAL A 82 1.27 -2.14 9.29
N ASN A 83 1.89 -2.78 10.28
CA ASN A 83 3.32 -3.07 10.19
C ASN A 83 3.63 -3.99 9.01
N GLU A 84 2.80 -5.00 8.77
CA GLU A 84 3.00 -5.88 7.62
C GLU A 84 2.97 -5.09 6.32
N ILE A 85 2.03 -4.17 6.21
CA ILE A 85 1.89 -3.38 5.00
C ILE A 85 3.10 -2.48 4.80
N PHE A 86 3.58 -1.87 5.86
CA PHE A 86 4.76 -1.02 5.75
C PHE A 86 6.00 -1.83 5.42
N GLU A 87 6.11 -3.06 5.93
CA GLU A 87 7.23 -3.91 5.55
C GLU A 87 7.21 -4.21 4.07
N ALA A 88 6.03 -4.49 3.51
CA ALA A 88 5.92 -4.71 2.08
C ALA A 88 6.27 -3.46 1.30
N PHE A 89 5.85 -2.30 1.80
CA PHE A 89 6.16 -1.03 1.17
C PHE A 89 7.67 -0.80 1.12
N GLU A 90 8.34 -1.03 2.24
CA GLU A 90 9.79 -0.84 2.29
C GLU A 90 10.53 -1.84 1.43
N PHE A 91 10.02 -3.07 1.36
CA PHE A 91 10.65 -4.10 0.54
C PHE A 91 10.73 -3.66 -0.91
N ASP A 92 9.70 -2.97 -1.40
CA ASP A 92 9.64 -2.56 -2.80
C ASP A 92 10.35 -1.24 -3.08
N GLN A 93 10.93 -0.60 -2.06
CA GLN A 93 11.59 0.70 -2.26
C GLN A 93 12.95 0.51 -2.92
N PRO A 94 13.21 1.24 -4.01
CA PRO A 94 14.49 1.10 -4.70
C PRO A 94 15.69 1.49 -3.83
N GLU A 95 15.52 2.47 -2.96
CA GLU A 95 16.62 2.96 -2.12
C GLU A 95 17.20 1.87 -1.25
N LYS A 96 16.39 0.93 -0.85
CA LYS A 96 16.86 -0.15 0.01
C LYS A 96 17.90 -1.00 -0.67
N LYS A 97 17.96 -0.97 -1.98
CA LYS A 97 18.84 -1.84 -2.75
C LYS A 97 20.18 -1.20 -3.07
N THR A 98 20.34 0.05 -2.72
CA THR A 98 21.56 0.76 -3.07
C THR A 98 22.60 0.72 -1.98
N LYS A 99 22.32 0.04 -0.92
CA LYS A 99 23.23 -0.01 0.22
C LYS A 99 24.48 -0.80 -0.06
#